data_74f0c5ccb9a78293fca40431386e70ab
#
_entry.id   74f0c5ccb9a78293fca40431386e70ab
#
_cell.length_a   1.000
_cell.length_b   1.000
_cell.length_c   1.000
_cell.angle_alpha   90.00
_cell.angle_beta   90.00
_cell.angle_gamma   90.00
#
_symmetry.space_group_name_H-M   'P 1'
#
loop_
_entity.id
_entity.type
_entity.pdbx_description
1 polymer ?
#
loop_
_entity_poly.entity_id
_entity_poly.type
_entity_poly.pdbx_seq_one_letter_code
_entity_poly.pdbx_strand_id
1 'polypeptide(L)'
;MATNPLSNLDKYEVLLASNSPRRRQLLADLGVTFRSVALSDIDESYPSDTPALDVAIVVARKKAEAYSSLISSNQLIITADTVVVCDGIVLGKPADIDDACRMLRMLSGKTHHVVTGVTVSTASRTEAFKAVTEVDFAQLSDDEIRFYTHNYRPLDKAGAYGIQEWIGCAGISGIRGSFYNVMGLPLHRLYTVLSSF
;
A
#
# COMPACT_ATOMS: atom_id res chain seq x y z
N MET A 1 -27.85 -12.45 15.98
CA MET A 1 -26.57 -11.71 15.80
C MET A 1 -26.44 -11.35 14.34
N ALA A 2 -25.92 -10.18 13.99
CA ALA A 2 -25.70 -9.84 12.58
C ALA A 2 -24.56 -10.71 12.02
N THR A 3 -24.76 -11.29 10.83
CA THR A 3 -23.76 -12.11 10.15
C THR A 3 -22.66 -11.21 9.59
N ASN A 4 -21.41 -11.62 9.69
CA ASN A 4 -20.30 -10.89 9.05
C ASN A 4 -20.54 -10.82 7.53
N PRO A 5 -20.52 -9.63 6.91
CA PRO A 5 -20.70 -9.50 5.46
C PRO A 5 -19.67 -10.27 4.62
N LEU A 6 -18.51 -10.63 5.19
CA LEU A 6 -17.46 -11.42 4.58
C LEU A 6 -17.43 -12.88 5.08
N SER A 7 -18.56 -13.42 5.56
CA SER A 7 -18.67 -14.82 6.00
C SER A 7 -18.37 -15.86 4.87
N ASN A 8 -18.41 -15.43 3.60
CA ASN A 8 -17.93 -16.22 2.47
C ASN A 8 -16.43 -16.59 2.58
N LEU A 9 -15.66 -15.85 3.38
CA LEU A 9 -14.25 -16.11 3.64
C LEU A 9 -14.02 -17.18 4.72
N ASP A 10 -15.03 -17.58 5.50
CA ASP A 10 -14.89 -18.56 6.58
C ASP A 10 -14.40 -19.93 6.09
N LYS A 11 -14.55 -20.22 4.78
CA LYS A 11 -14.02 -21.42 4.12
C LYS A 11 -12.52 -21.35 3.85
N TYR A 12 -11.87 -20.18 4.01
CA TYR A 12 -10.46 -19.99 3.76
C TYR A 12 -9.67 -19.65 5.02
N GLU A 13 -8.46 -20.13 5.10
CA GLU A 13 -7.41 -19.52 5.91
C GLU A 13 -6.88 -18.29 5.15
N VAL A 14 -7.27 -17.09 5.58
CA VAL A 14 -6.83 -15.84 4.91
C VAL A 14 -5.40 -15.50 5.36
N LEU A 15 -4.51 -15.30 4.39
CA LEU A 15 -3.12 -14.95 4.59
C LEU A 15 -2.87 -13.52 4.08
N LEU A 16 -2.29 -12.67 4.91
CA LEU A 16 -1.78 -11.37 4.48
C LEU A 16 -0.26 -11.47 4.31
N ALA A 17 0.21 -11.44 3.06
CA ALA A 17 1.63 -11.47 2.71
C ALA A 17 2.23 -10.06 2.80
N SER A 18 2.41 -9.58 4.03
CA SER A 18 2.93 -8.23 4.28
C SER A 18 3.51 -8.07 5.68
N ASN A 19 4.68 -7.45 5.76
CA ASN A 19 5.29 -7.00 7.00
C ASN A 19 4.77 -5.63 7.48
N SER A 20 3.94 -4.93 6.69
CA SER A 20 3.45 -3.61 7.02
C SER A 20 2.46 -3.64 8.19
N PRO A 21 2.77 -2.97 9.32
CA PRO A 21 1.83 -2.86 10.44
C PRO A 21 0.53 -2.17 10.03
N ARG A 22 0.62 -1.17 9.14
CA ARG A 22 -0.54 -0.43 8.63
C ARG A 22 -1.51 -1.34 7.87
N ARG A 23 -1.00 -2.19 6.96
CA ARG A 23 -1.85 -3.13 6.21
C ARG A 23 -2.52 -4.15 7.12
N ARG A 24 -1.80 -4.63 8.15
CA ARG A 24 -2.39 -5.52 9.16
C ARG A 24 -3.55 -4.85 9.89
N GLN A 25 -3.35 -3.61 10.35
CA GLN A 25 -4.40 -2.86 11.02
C GLN A 25 -5.60 -2.64 10.11
N LEU A 26 -5.38 -2.18 8.88
CA LEU A 26 -6.42 -1.91 7.90
C LEU A 26 -7.24 -3.17 7.56
N LEU A 27 -6.60 -4.32 7.41
CA LEU A 27 -7.31 -5.57 7.13
C LEU A 27 -8.12 -6.05 8.34
N ALA A 28 -7.59 -5.85 9.56
CA ALA A 28 -8.33 -6.12 10.80
C ALA A 28 -9.54 -5.19 10.96
N ASP A 29 -9.40 -3.90 10.64
CA ASP A 29 -10.50 -2.91 10.68
C ASP A 29 -11.62 -3.27 9.69
N LEU A 30 -11.30 -3.98 8.60
CA LEU A 30 -12.28 -4.52 7.67
C LEU A 30 -13.06 -5.72 8.22
N GLY A 31 -12.68 -6.22 9.41
CA GLY A 31 -13.31 -7.37 10.06
C GLY A 31 -12.88 -8.73 9.50
N VAL A 32 -11.76 -8.79 8.76
CA VAL A 32 -11.20 -10.03 8.23
C VAL A 32 -10.31 -10.70 9.28
N THR A 33 -10.57 -11.98 9.57
CA THR A 33 -9.64 -12.81 10.35
C THR A 33 -8.55 -13.32 9.42
N PHE A 34 -7.29 -13.08 9.74
CA PHE A 34 -6.16 -13.45 8.90
C PHE A 34 -4.91 -13.81 9.71
N ARG A 35 -3.98 -14.48 9.07
CA ARG A 35 -2.61 -14.68 9.54
C ARG A 35 -1.63 -13.90 8.66
N SER A 36 -0.69 -13.16 9.27
CA SER A 36 0.39 -12.51 8.51
C SER A 36 1.47 -13.54 8.16
N VAL A 37 1.91 -13.50 6.92
CA VAL A 37 3.02 -14.30 6.42
C VAL A 37 4.00 -13.38 5.66
N ALA A 38 5.27 -13.71 5.70
CA ALA A 38 6.28 -13.02 4.92
C ALA A 38 7.29 -14.04 4.39
N LEU A 39 7.58 -13.97 3.09
CA LEU A 39 8.75 -14.62 2.52
C LEU A 39 9.90 -13.59 2.57
N SER A 40 11.07 -14.06 2.97
CA SER A 40 12.31 -13.32 2.73
C SER A 40 12.63 -13.34 1.23
N ASP A 41 13.30 -12.28 0.78
CA ASP A 41 13.97 -12.24 -0.53
C ASP A 41 13.05 -12.33 -1.77
N ILE A 42 11.80 -11.81 -1.67
CA ILE A 42 10.99 -11.61 -2.87
C ILE A 42 11.62 -10.50 -3.71
N ASP A 43 11.90 -10.81 -4.98
CA ASP A 43 12.34 -9.82 -5.95
C ASP A 43 11.22 -8.81 -6.26
N GLU A 44 11.35 -7.59 -5.74
CA GLU A 44 10.41 -6.47 -5.97
C GLU A 44 10.83 -5.62 -7.19
N SER A 45 11.80 -6.05 -7.98
CA SER A 45 12.17 -5.37 -9.22
C SER A 45 11.04 -5.40 -10.24
N TYR A 46 11.04 -4.44 -11.15
CA TYR A 46 10.09 -4.35 -12.25
C TYR A 46 10.80 -3.91 -13.53
N PRO A 47 10.27 -4.24 -14.74
CA PRO A 47 10.84 -3.81 -16.00
C PRO A 47 10.95 -2.28 -16.07
N SER A 48 12.05 -1.77 -16.63
CA SER A 48 12.32 -0.32 -16.68
C SER A 48 11.35 0.48 -17.54
N ASP A 49 10.63 -0.18 -18.45
CA ASP A 49 9.59 0.37 -19.31
C ASP A 49 8.18 0.31 -18.69
N THR A 50 8.06 -0.20 -17.43
CA THR A 50 6.78 -0.24 -16.73
C THR A 50 6.26 1.19 -16.50
N PRO A 51 5.03 1.52 -16.94
CA PRO A 51 4.45 2.82 -16.62
C PRO A 51 4.41 3.07 -15.11
N ALA A 52 4.78 4.26 -14.66
CA ALA A 52 4.90 4.59 -13.23
C ALA A 52 3.66 4.22 -12.41
N LEU A 53 2.45 4.42 -12.97
CA LEU A 53 1.17 4.07 -12.32
C LEU A 53 0.85 2.56 -12.35
N ASP A 54 1.69 1.74 -12.97
CA ASP A 54 1.53 0.27 -13.01
C ASP A 54 2.55 -0.47 -12.15
N VAL A 55 3.58 0.21 -11.66
CA VAL A 55 4.64 -0.41 -10.85
C VAL A 55 4.06 -1.17 -9.65
N ALA A 56 3.18 -0.54 -8.87
CA ALA A 56 2.61 -1.17 -7.67
C ALA A 56 1.84 -2.47 -7.95
N ILE A 57 1.09 -2.54 -9.07
CA ILE A 57 0.35 -3.77 -9.41
C ILE A 57 1.28 -4.86 -9.97
N VAL A 58 2.33 -4.48 -10.69
CA VAL A 58 3.35 -5.43 -11.17
C VAL A 58 4.05 -6.07 -9.98
N VAL A 59 4.50 -5.28 -9.01
CA VAL A 59 5.16 -5.79 -7.79
C VAL A 59 4.19 -6.64 -6.94
N ALA A 60 2.93 -6.21 -6.79
CA ALA A 60 1.94 -7.00 -6.04
C ALA A 60 1.68 -8.37 -6.67
N ARG A 61 1.64 -8.46 -8.01
CA ARG A 61 1.52 -9.75 -8.74
C ARG A 61 2.75 -10.64 -8.55
N LYS A 62 3.97 -10.09 -8.68
CA LYS A 62 5.21 -10.84 -8.41
C LYS A 62 5.22 -11.41 -6.98
N LYS A 63 4.79 -10.62 -5.99
CA LYS A 63 4.62 -11.12 -4.62
C LYS A 63 3.64 -12.28 -4.56
N ALA A 64 2.50 -12.21 -5.24
CA ALA A 64 1.52 -13.30 -5.27
C ALA A 64 2.08 -14.56 -5.96
N GLU A 65 2.80 -14.41 -7.05
CA GLU A 65 3.46 -15.50 -7.77
C GLU A 65 4.47 -16.23 -6.89
N ALA A 66 5.26 -15.51 -6.07
CA ALA A 66 6.21 -16.12 -5.14
C ALA A 66 5.54 -17.03 -4.09
N TYR A 67 4.28 -16.77 -3.77
CA TYR A 67 3.49 -17.61 -2.87
C TYR A 67 2.71 -18.72 -3.58
N SER A 68 2.57 -18.70 -4.91
CA SER A 68 1.67 -19.58 -5.66
C SER A 68 1.91 -21.08 -5.43
N SER A 69 3.18 -21.48 -5.29
CA SER A 69 3.56 -22.87 -4.99
C SER A 69 3.34 -23.28 -3.53
N LEU A 70 3.04 -22.32 -2.65
CA LEU A 70 2.91 -22.51 -1.20
C LEU A 70 1.45 -22.44 -0.73
N ILE A 71 0.53 -22.02 -1.62
CA ILE A 71 -0.90 -21.89 -1.29
C ILE A 71 -1.58 -23.25 -1.33
N SER A 72 -2.15 -23.66 -0.19
CA SER A 72 -3.02 -24.82 -0.10
C SER A 72 -4.43 -24.53 -0.62
N SER A 73 -5.21 -25.56 -0.95
CA SER A 73 -6.55 -25.43 -1.57
C SER A 73 -7.54 -24.63 -0.72
N ASN A 74 -7.36 -24.58 0.59
CA ASN A 74 -8.20 -23.84 1.55
C ASN A 74 -7.62 -22.47 1.93
N GLN A 75 -6.58 -21.97 1.26
CA GLN A 75 -5.96 -20.69 1.57
C GLN A 75 -6.33 -19.63 0.55
N LEU A 76 -6.51 -18.40 1.06
CA LEU A 76 -6.63 -17.19 0.28
C LEU A 76 -5.52 -16.23 0.70
N ILE A 77 -4.67 -15.82 -0.24
CA ILE A 77 -3.57 -14.91 0.03
C ILE A 77 -3.82 -13.52 -0.53
N ILE A 78 -3.49 -12.51 0.27
CA ILE A 78 -3.54 -11.09 -0.13
C ILE A 78 -2.11 -10.56 -0.15
N THR A 79 -1.69 -10.07 -1.31
CA THR A 79 -0.44 -9.33 -1.48
C THR A 79 -0.73 -7.89 -1.88
N ALA A 80 0.13 -6.96 -1.50
CA ALA A 80 0.00 -5.57 -1.90
C ALA A 80 1.36 -4.88 -2.02
N ASP A 81 1.41 -3.88 -2.88
CA ASP A 81 2.51 -2.94 -2.94
C ASP A 81 2.00 -1.51 -3.10
N THR A 82 2.79 -0.53 -2.66
CA THR A 82 2.40 0.89 -2.71
C THR A 82 3.58 1.73 -3.14
N VAL A 83 3.37 2.58 -4.12
CA VAL A 83 4.33 3.58 -4.58
C VAL A 83 3.70 4.97 -4.60
N VAL A 84 4.55 5.98 -4.50
CA VAL A 84 4.19 7.39 -4.75
C VAL A 84 4.74 7.78 -6.11
N VAL A 85 3.95 8.47 -6.92
CA VAL A 85 4.37 8.95 -8.25
C VAL A 85 4.19 10.46 -8.30
N CYS A 86 5.30 11.18 -8.48
CA CYS A 86 5.32 12.64 -8.64
C CYS A 86 6.06 13.00 -9.91
N ASP A 87 5.45 13.81 -10.79
CA ASP A 87 6.03 14.23 -12.06
C ASP A 87 6.55 13.05 -12.92
N GLY A 88 5.84 11.90 -12.89
CA GLY A 88 6.23 10.69 -13.59
C GLY A 88 7.33 9.85 -12.92
N ILE A 89 7.89 10.33 -11.79
CA ILE A 89 8.95 9.66 -11.04
C ILE A 89 8.32 8.79 -9.94
N VAL A 90 8.72 7.52 -9.89
CA VAL A 90 8.31 6.58 -8.82
C VAL A 90 9.21 6.82 -7.59
N LEU A 91 8.56 7.12 -6.47
CA LEU A 91 9.20 7.27 -5.16
C LEU A 91 8.84 6.05 -4.31
N GLY A 92 9.84 5.22 -4.07
CA GLY A 92 9.76 4.11 -3.12
C GLY A 92 9.99 4.57 -1.67
N LYS A 93 10.49 3.66 -0.84
CA LYS A 93 10.93 4.00 0.52
C LYS A 93 12.24 4.76 0.45
N PRO A 94 12.44 5.81 1.28
CA PRO A 94 13.70 6.52 1.35
C PRO A 94 14.82 5.63 1.93
N ALA A 95 16.03 5.83 1.44
CA ALA A 95 17.21 5.10 1.91
C ALA A 95 17.62 5.53 3.34
N ASP A 96 17.48 6.81 3.62
CA ASP A 96 17.83 7.44 4.89
C ASP A 96 17.01 8.72 5.14
N ILE A 97 17.34 9.47 6.19
CA ILE A 97 16.65 10.72 6.56
C ILE A 97 16.89 11.82 5.52
N ASP A 98 18.07 11.91 4.94
CA ASP A 98 18.38 12.92 3.94
C ASP A 98 17.59 12.65 2.64
N ASP A 99 17.48 11.40 2.24
CA ASP A 99 16.63 10.99 1.11
C ASP A 99 15.15 11.22 1.41
N ALA A 100 14.70 10.99 2.65
CA ALA A 100 13.34 11.34 3.07
C ALA A 100 13.07 12.84 2.94
N CYS A 101 14.01 13.70 3.38
CA CYS A 101 13.91 15.14 3.22
C CYS A 101 13.87 15.53 1.72
N ARG A 102 14.71 14.91 0.89
CA ARG A 102 14.71 15.13 -0.56
C ARG A 102 13.36 14.78 -1.20
N MET A 103 12.79 13.63 -0.84
CA MET A 103 11.48 13.20 -1.35
C MET A 103 10.38 14.18 -0.95
N LEU A 104 10.34 14.63 0.31
CA LEU A 104 9.32 15.59 0.78
C LEU A 104 9.46 16.96 0.10
N ARG A 105 10.68 17.43 -0.19
CA ARG A 105 10.90 18.64 -1.01
C ARG A 105 10.35 18.47 -2.43
N MET A 106 10.49 17.27 -3.02
CA MET A 106 9.93 17.00 -4.35
C MET A 106 8.39 17.03 -4.35
N LEU A 107 7.75 16.61 -3.26
CA LEU A 107 6.29 16.57 -3.10
C LEU A 107 5.71 17.94 -2.70
N SER A 108 6.48 18.78 -2.02
CA SER A 108 6.06 20.08 -1.47
C SER A 108 5.43 20.97 -2.54
N GLY A 109 4.23 21.49 -2.28
CA GLY A 109 3.47 22.37 -3.16
C GLY A 109 2.93 21.71 -4.43
N LYS A 110 2.91 20.36 -4.49
CA LYS A 110 2.48 19.62 -5.68
C LYS A 110 1.36 18.63 -5.39
N THR A 111 0.66 18.25 -6.46
CA THR A 111 -0.19 17.06 -6.51
C THR A 111 0.64 15.87 -6.94
N HIS A 112 0.51 14.77 -6.23
CA HIS A 112 1.13 13.50 -6.59
C HIS A 112 0.13 12.36 -6.49
N HIS A 113 0.48 11.19 -7.03
CA HIS A 113 -0.37 10.00 -7.00
C HIS A 113 0.18 8.99 -6.01
N VAL A 114 -0.69 8.44 -5.18
CA VAL A 114 -0.40 7.22 -4.40
C VAL A 114 -1.10 6.06 -5.07
N VAL A 115 -0.33 5.08 -5.49
CA VAL A 115 -0.84 3.90 -6.18
C VAL A 115 -0.59 2.68 -5.32
N THR A 116 -1.66 1.96 -4.99
CA THR A 116 -1.55 0.64 -4.36
C THR A 116 -2.08 -0.42 -5.31
N GLY A 117 -1.22 -1.37 -5.64
CA GLY A 117 -1.59 -2.63 -6.30
C GLY A 117 -1.92 -3.69 -5.25
N VAL A 118 -2.96 -4.47 -5.51
CA VAL A 118 -3.39 -5.58 -4.65
C VAL A 118 -3.65 -6.80 -5.51
N THR A 119 -3.22 -7.97 -5.03
CA THR A 119 -3.58 -9.25 -5.63
C THR A 119 -4.19 -10.12 -4.54
N VAL A 120 -5.31 -10.75 -4.85
CA VAL A 120 -6.00 -11.74 -4.04
C VAL A 120 -6.00 -13.06 -4.79
N SER A 121 -5.42 -14.11 -4.22
CA SER A 121 -5.24 -15.39 -4.88
C SER A 121 -5.66 -16.56 -4.02
N THR A 122 -6.30 -17.57 -4.64
CA THR A 122 -6.47 -18.92 -4.13
C THR A 122 -5.75 -19.89 -5.07
N ALA A 123 -5.79 -21.18 -4.82
CA ALA A 123 -5.21 -22.18 -5.72
C ALA A 123 -5.84 -22.19 -7.13
N SER A 124 -7.09 -21.68 -7.28
CA SER A 124 -7.86 -21.76 -8.54
C SER A 124 -8.25 -20.42 -9.13
N ARG A 125 -8.11 -19.30 -8.39
CA ARG A 125 -8.55 -17.98 -8.80
C ARG A 125 -7.57 -16.92 -8.35
N THR A 126 -7.26 -15.98 -9.23
CA THR A 126 -6.47 -14.79 -8.92
C THR A 126 -7.18 -13.55 -9.45
N GLU A 127 -7.34 -12.57 -8.58
CA GLU A 127 -7.81 -11.23 -8.93
C GLU A 127 -6.76 -10.19 -8.56
N ALA A 128 -6.49 -9.26 -9.47
CA ALA A 128 -5.53 -8.20 -9.24
C ALA A 128 -6.11 -6.85 -9.68
N PHE A 129 -5.89 -5.83 -8.88
CA PHE A 129 -6.34 -4.47 -9.16
C PHE A 129 -5.37 -3.44 -8.61
N LYS A 130 -5.41 -2.23 -9.16
CA LYS A 130 -4.73 -1.06 -8.59
C LYS A 130 -5.75 0.00 -8.21
N ALA A 131 -5.44 0.76 -7.16
CA ALA A 131 -6.17 1.97 -6.79
C ALA A 131 -5.22 3.16 -6.84
N VAL A 132 -5.71 4.28 -7.36
CA VAL A 132 -4.96 5.53 -7.48
C VAL A 132 -5.67 6.60 -6.65
N THR A 133 -4.90 7.35 -5.88
CA THR A 133 -5.39 8.50 -5.10
C THR A 133 -4.46 9.68 -5.35
N GLU A 134 -5.02 10.81 -5.71
CA GLU A 134 -4.28 12.06 -5.80
C GLU A 134 -4.23 12.72 -4.42
N VAL A 135 -3.05 13.22 -4.07
CA VAL A 135 -2.79 13.91 -2.81
C VAL A 135 -2.14 15.26 -3.11
N ASP A 136 -2.75 16.32 -2.61
CA ASP A 136 -2.24 17.68 -2.76
C ASP A 136 -1.43 18.06 -1.52
N PHE A 137 -0.13 18.33 -1.69
CA PHE A 137 0.69 18.87 -0.63
C PHE A 137 0.66 20.41 -0.66
N ALA A 138 0.50 21.01 0.51
CA ALA A 138 0.81 22.41 0.72
C ALA A 138 2.32 22.66 0.53
N GLN A 139 2.70 23.94 0.37
CA GLN A 139 4.11 24.31 0.40
C GLN A 139 4.68 24.05 1.80
N LEU A 140 5.65 23.15 1.90
CA LEU A 140 6.34 22.83 3.14
C LEU A 140 7.63 23.64 3.25
N SER A 141 7.91 24.18 4.43
CA SER A 141 9.20 24.74 4.77
C SER A 141 10.24 23.64 5.07
N ASP A 142 11.52 23.98 4.97
CA ASP A 142 12.60 23.08 5.35
C ASP A 142 12.54 22.66 6.84
N ASP A 143 12.05 23.53 7.71
CA ASP A 143 11.92 23.23 9.14
C ASP A 143 10.79 22.21 9.39
N GLU A 144 9.65 22.32 8.69
CA GLU A 144 8.57 21.33 8.75
C GLU A 144 9.02 19.97 8.23
N ILE A 145 9.77 19.94 7.12
CA ILE A 145 10.33 18.72 6.54
C ILE A 145 11.29 18.07 7.55
N ARG A 146 12.22 18.83 8.13
CA ARG A 146 13.16 18.32 9.13
C ARG A 146 12.46 17.86 10.39
N PHE A 147 11.50 18.65 10.90
CA PHE A 147 10.70 18.27 12.05
C PHE A 147 10.05 16.90 11.84
N TYR A 148 9.36 16.72 10.71
CA TYR A 148 8.68 15.49 10.44
C TYR A 148 9.63 14.31 10.27
N THR A 149 10.66 14.43 9.43
CA THR A 149 11.58 13.33 9.13
C THR A 149 12.36 12.86 10.35
N HIS A 150 12.77 13.76 11.26
CA HIS A 150 13.51 13.40 12.45
C HIS A 150 12.62 12.77 13.54
N ASN A 151 11.40 13.29 13.73
CA ASN A 151 10.52 12.81 14.80
C ASN A 151 9.74 11.56 14.41
N TYR A 152 9.35 11.40 13.14
CA TYR A 152 8.52 10.30 12.65
C TYR A 152 9.30 9.22 11.90
N ARG A 153 10.52 9.51 11.45
CA ARG A 153 11.43 8.57 10.78
C ARG A 153 10.73 7.74 9.70
N PRO A 154 10.18 8.34 8.63
CA PRO A 154 9.29 7.68 7.68
C PRO A 154 10.00 6.73 6.70
N LEU A 155 11.03 6.00 7.15
CA LEU A 155 11.90 5.15 6.30
C LEU A 155 11.18 3.89 5.80
N ASP A 156 10.05 3.55 6.39
CA ASP A 156 9.21 2.41 6.00
C ASP A 156 8.09 2.78 4.99
N LYS A 157 8.05 4.04 4.52
CA LYS A 157 6.93 4.59 3.76
C LYS A 157 7.35 5.06 2.38
N ALA A 158 6.60 4.65 1.34
CA ALA A 158 6.76 5.19 -0.01
C ALA A 158 6.54 6.70 -0.02
N GLY A 159 7.39 7.45 -0.72
CA GLY A 159 7.36 8.92 -0.75
C GLY A 159 7.72 9.59 0.58
N ALA A 160 8.24 8.83 1.54
CA ALA A 160 8.71 9.33 2.83
C ALA A 160 7.63 10.01 3.69
N TYR A 161 6.35 9.60 3.62
CA TYR A 161 5.32 10.14 4.50
C TYR A 161 4.20 9.15 4.83
N GLY A 162 3.53 9.40 5.97
CA GLY A 162 2.29 8.71 6.35
C GLY A 162 1.15 9.70 6.54
N ILE A 163 0.08 9.53 5.75
CA ILE A 163 -1.07 10.45 5.78
C ILE A 163 -1.77 10.52 7.14
N GLN A 164 -1.66 9.47 7.95
CA GLN A 164 -2.22 9.41 9.31
C GLN A 164 -1.32 10.06 10.37
N GLU A 165 -0.15 10.58 10.01
CA GLU A 165 0.81 11.20 10.89
C GLU A 165 0.70 12.73 10.84
N TRP A 166 1.53 13.44 11.60
CA TRP A 166 1.53 14.91 11.67
C TRP A 166 1.51 15.59 10.29
N ILE A 167 2.29 15.08 9.34
CA ILE A 167 2.36 15.66 7.99
C ILE A 167 1.03 15.58 7.23
N GLY A 168 0.20 14.58 7.54
CA GLY A 168 -1.15 14.49 6.99
C GLY A 168 -2.06 15.62 7.49
N CYS A 169 -1.88 16.05 8.74
CA CYS A 169 -2.62 17.17 9.32
C CYS A 169 -2.09 18.54 8.86
N ALA A 170 -0.77 18.70 8.80
CA ALA A 170 -0.12 19.97 8.57
C ALA A 170 0.19 20.25 7.10
N GLY A 171 0.54 19.23 6.33
CA GLY A 171 1.10 19.35 4.98
C GLY A 171 0.18 18.90 3.85
N ILE A 172 -0.94 18.24 4.11
CA ILE A 172 -1.86 17.78 3.05
C ILE A 172 -3.08 18.71 3.00
N SER A 173 -3.27 19.37 1.87
CA SER A 173 -4.38 20.31 1.63
C SER A 173 -5.58 19.66 0.94
N GLY A 174 -5.41 18.48 0.29
CA GLY A 174 -6.50 17.81 -0.40
C GLY A 174 -6.20 16.36 -0.75
N ILE A 175 -7.27 15.58 -0.92
CA ILE A 175 -7.23 14.17 -1.35
C ILE A 175 -8.37 13.96 -2.35
N ARG A 176 -8.07 13.34 -3.49
CA ARG A 176 -9.06 12.85 -4.45
C ARG A 176 -8.89 11.35 -4.63
N GLY A 177 -9.73 10.58 -3.95
CA GLY A 177 -9.69 9.12 -3.91
C GLY A 177 -9.86 8.55 -2.51
N SER A 178 -9.14 7.48 -2.18
CA SER A 178 -9.28 6.76 -0.92
C SER A 178 -8.14 7.08 0.06
N PHE A 179 -8.49 7.57 1.25
CA PHE A 179 -7.55 7.72 2.37
C PHE A 179 -6.83 6.40 2.71
N TYR A 180 -7.58 5.31 2.75
CA TYR A 180 -7.04 3.98 3.04
C TYR A 180 -6.07 3.47 1.96
N ASN A 181 -6.28 3.89 0.68
CA ASN A 181 -5.33 3.62 -0.38
C ASN A 181 -3.98 4.31 -0.09
N VAL A 182 -4.00 5.55 0.37
CA VAL A 182 -2.78 6.29 0.75
C VAL A 182 -2.07 5.64 1.94
N MET A 183 -2.82 5.06 2.89
CA MET A 183 -2.25 4.28 4.00
C MET A 183 -1.63 2.95 3.54
N GLY A 184 -1.94 2.48 2.31
CA GLY A 184 -1.32 1.31 1.70
C GLY A 184 -2.21 0.09 1.48
N LEU A 185 -3.54 0.20 1.69
CA LEU A 185 -4.52 -0.85 1.37
C LEU A 185 -5.89 -0.24 1.03
N PRO A 186 -6.36 -0.28 -0.22
CA PRO A 186 -7.61 0.33 -0.66
C PRO A 186 -8.82 -0.51 -0.22
N LEU A 187 -9.25 -0.32 1.04
CA LEU A 187 -10.19 -1.20 1.74
C LEU A 187 -11.52 -1.38 1.02
N HIS A 188 -12.14 -0.31 0.52
CA HIS A 188 -13.43 -0.44 -0.16
C HIS A 188 -13.34 -1.36 -1.39
N ARG A 189 -12.31 -1.18 -2.21
CA ARG A 189 -12.14 -2.03 -3.40
C ARG A 189 -11.74 -3.47 -3.02
N LEU A 190 -10.90 -3.63 -1.99
CA LEU A 190 -10.56 -4.94 -1.45
C LEU A 190 -11.79 -5.66 -0.91
N TYR A 191 -12.66 -4.98 -0.16
CA TYR A 191 -13.93 -5.52 0.31
C TYR A 191 -14.80 -6.04 -0.83
N THR A 192 -14.96 -5.25 -1.92
CA THR A 192 -15.73 -5.67 -3.10
C THR A 192 -15.15 -6.94 -3.75
N VAL A 193 -13.82 -7.02 -3.85
CA VAL A 193 -13.15 -8.23 -4.38
C VAL A 193 -13.35 -9.40 -3.45
N LEU A 194 -13.08 -9.25 -2.15
CA LEU A 194 -13.21 -10.33 -1.16
C LEU A 194 -14.64 -10.88 -1.08
N SER A 195 -15.66 -10.03 -1.25
CA SER A 195 -17.07 -10.44 -1.25
C SER A 195 -17.44 -11.37 -2.41
N SER A 196 -16.59 -11.48 -3.44
CA SER A 196 -16.81 -12.32 -4.62
C SER A 196 -16.07 -13.67 -4.58
N PHE A 197 -15.22 -13.92 -3.56
CA PHE A 197 -14.50 -15.17 -3.38
C PHE A 197 -15.34 -16.17 -2.61
#